data_6a88f1628a21189ffc97cfd0ecc65656
#
_entry.id   6a88f1628a21189ffc97cfd0ecc65656
#
_cell.length_a   1.000
_cell.length_b   1.000
_cell.length_c   1.000
_cell.angle_alpha   90.00
_cell.angle_beta   90.00
_cell.angle_gamma   90.00
#
_symmetry.space_group_name_H-M   'P 1'
#
loop_
_entity.id
_entity.type
_entity.pdbx_description
1 polymer ?
#
loop_
_entity_poly.entity_id
_entity_poly.type
_entity_poly.pdbx_seq_one_letter_code
_entity_poly.pdbx_strand_id
1 'polypeptide(L)'
;DTTFHRVLPNFMAQGGDPTATGMGGPGYKFSDEFHVDLRHDSEGILSMANSGANSNGSQFFITFGPLEQLDAFDENNNLKNCINMTVSCHAVFGKVVNGMEIVKSIRLRDPGTDTKPGTKILSIMISVE
;
A
#
# COMPACT_ATOMS: atom_id res chain seq x y z
N ASP A 1 -8.95 5.02 -14.29
CA ASP A 1 -7.71 4.65 -14.98
C ASP A 1 -6.46 5.01 -14.18
N THR A 2 -6.31 4.41 -13.01
CA THR A 2 -5.07 4.55 -12.24
C THR A 2 -4.03 3.51 -12.67
N THR A 3 -2.80 3.74 -12.27
CA THR A 3 -1.68 2.85 -12.57
C THR A 3 -0.96 2.44 -11.29
N PHE A 4 -0.12 1.42 -11.39
CA PHE A 4 0.90 1.16 -10.38
C PHE A 4 2.09 2.09 -10.66
N HIS A 5 2.06 3.27 -10.09
CA HIS A 5 3.02 4.33 -10.38
C HIS A 5 4.37 4.14 -9.67
N ARG A 6 4.41 3.35 -8.61
CA ARG A 6 5.63 3.06 -7.84
C ARG A 6 5.69 1.58 -7.51
N VAL A 7 6.64 0.88 -8.14
CA VAL A 7 6.82 -0.57 -7.99
C VAL A 7 8.29 -0.83 -7.74
N LEU A 8 8.64 -1.18 -6.52
CA LEU A 8 10.02 -1.39 -6.09
C LEU A 8 10.27 -2.86 -5.78
N PRO A 9 11.42 -3.42 -6.24
CA PRO A 9 11.70 -4.84 -6.05
C PRO A 9 11.85 -5.18 -4.56
N ASN A 10 11.37 -6.35 -4.18
CA ASN A 10 11.43 -6.86 -2.81
C ASN A 10 10.72 -5.94 -1.80
N PHE A 11 9.85 -5.07 -2.26
CA PHE A 11 9.10 -4.14 -1.42
C PHE A 11 7.61 -4.23 -1.73
N MET A 12 7.12 -3.44 -2.68
CA MET A 12 5.68 -3.37 -2.91
C MET A 12 5.35 -2.79 -4.29
N ALA A 13 4.10 -2.98 -4.71
CA ALA A 13 3.49 -2.29 -5.85
C ALA A 13 2.44 -1.31 -5.32
N GLN A 14 2.62 -0.02 -5.58
CA GLN A 14 1.74 1.06 -5.12
C GLN A 14 0.97 1.66 -6.29
N GLY A 15 -0.32 1.84 -6.09
CA GLY A 15 -1.21 2.42 -7.09
C GLY A 15 -2.35 3.21 -6.47
N GLY A 16 -3.34 3.57 -7.31
CA GLY A 16 -4.54 4.26 -6.87
C GLY A 16 -4.47 5.79 -6.88
N ASP A 17 -3.36 6.36 -7.35
CA ASP A 17 -3.23 7.81 -7.48
C ASP A 17 -3.71 8.26 -8.88
N PRO A 18 -4.79 9.06 -8.96
CA PRO A 18 -5.27 9.56 -10.25
C PRO A 18 -4.24 10.36 -11.04
N THR A 19 -3.27 10.98 -10.35
CA THR A 19 -2.23 11.79 -10.99
C THR A 19 -0.96 10.99 -11.30
N ALA A 20 -0.82 9.78 -10.77
CA ALA A 20 0.35 8.91 -10.92
C ALA A 20 1.67 9.53 -10.43
N THR A 21 1.61 10.53 -9.57
CA THR A 21 2.79 11.24 -9.02
C THR A 21 3.16 10.80 -7.61
N GLY A 22 2.26 10.13 -6.91
CA GLY A 22 2.36 9.84 -5.49
C GLY A 22 1.75 10.92 -4.61
N MET A 23 1.34 12.05 -5.19
CA MET A 23 0.81 13.21 -4.46
C MET A 23 -0.70 13.34 -4.58
N GLY A 24 -1.33 12.62 -5.49
CA GLY A 24 -2.76 12.73 -5.74
C GLY A 24 -3.59 11.81 -4.86
N GLY A 25 -4.90 12.05 -4.88
CA GLY A 25 -5.85 11.28 -4.10
C GLY A 25 -7.27 11.51 -4.55
N PRO A 26 -8.26 11.07 -3.75
CA PRO A 26 -9.67 11.10 -4.16
C PRO A 26 -10.36 12.44 -3.86
N GLY A 27 -9.64 13.42 -3.32
CA GLY A 27 -10.21 14.69 -2.92
C GLY A 27 -10.61 14.77 -1.44
N TYR A 28 -10.32 13.73 -0.67
CA TYR A 28 -10.56 13.68 0.77
C TYR A 28 -9.53 12.79 1.44
N LYS A 29 -9.45 12.88 2.77
CA LYS A 29 -8.64 11.99 3.61
C LYS A 29 -9.51 11.36 4.69
N PHE A 30 -9.11 10.18 5.17
CA PHE A 30 -9.81 9.51 6.26
C PHE A 30 -8.84 8.92 7.26
N SER A 31 -9.37 8.67 8.46
CA SER A 31 -8.58 8.22 9.62
C SER A 31 -8.08 6.80 9.46
N ASP A 32 -6.98 6.51 10.14
CA ASP A 32 -6.44 5.16 10.23
C ASP A 32 -7.39 4.25 11.03
N GLU A 33 -7.47 3.00 10.58
CA GLU A 33 -8.13 1.91 11.30
C GLU A 33 -7.16 0.75 11.37
N PHE A 34 -6.53 0.57 12.53
CA PHE A 34 -5.56 -0.50 12.74
C PHE A 34 -6.19 -1.64 13.55
N HIS A 35 -5.74 -2.86 13.27
CA HIS A 35 -6.09 -4.03 14.06
C HIS A 35 -4.84 -4.83 14.34
N VAL A 36 -4.69 -5.29 15.60
CA VAL A 36 -3.47 -5.96 16.05
C VAL A 36 -3.14 -7.23 15.28
N ASP A 37 -4.16 -7.91 14.76
CA ASP A 37 -3.99 -9.16 14.00
C ASP A 37 -3.74 -8.91 12.50
N LEU A 38 -3.87 -7.67 12.03
CA LEU A 38 -3.67 -7.35 10.61
C LEU A 38 -2.25 -6.79 10.41
N ARG A 39 -1.38 -7.67 9.94
CA ARG A 39 0.06 -7.40 9.84
C ARG A 39 0.54 -7.48 8.40
N HIS A 40 1.68 -6.83 8.14
CA HIS A 40 2.41 -6.97 6.89
C HIS A 40 3.37 -8.17 7.00
N ASP A 41 2.82 -9.36 7.14
CA ASP A 41 3.58 -10.57 7.52
C ASP A 41 3.92 -11.49 6.35
N SER A 42 3.46 -11.16 5.14
CA SER A 42 3.63 -12.02 3.97
C SER A 42 3.48 -11.22 2.68
N GLU A 43 3.71 -11.88 1.54
CA GLU A 43 3.39 -11.28 0.25
C GLU A 43 1.88 -11.16 0.04
N GLY A 44 1.47 -10.19 -0.78
CA GLY A 44 0.07 -10.04 -1.17
C GLY A 44 -0.81 -9.32 -0.15
N ILE A 45 -0.23 -8.68 0.84
CA ILE A 45 -1.00 -7.87 1.80
C ILE A 45 -1.37 -6.54 1.14
N LEU A 46 -2.66 -6.19 1.21
CA LEU A 46 -3.15 -4.88 0.77
C LEU A 46 -3.19 -3.93 1.96
N SER A 47 -2.56 -2.78 1.79
CA SER A 47 -2.43 -1.80 2.85
C SER A 47 -2.53 -0.39 2.28
N MET A 48 -2.92 0.57 3.11
CA MET A 48 -3.09 1.96 2.69
C MET A 48 -1.74 2.69 2.68
N ALA A 49 -1.43 3.33 1.55
CA ALA A 49 -0.37 4.33 1.52
C ALA A 49 -0.84 5.58 2.27
N ASN A 50 0.07 6.28 2.90
CA ASN A 50 -0.23 7.51 3.62
C ASN A 50 0.97 8.46 3.64
N SER A 51 0.74 9.68 4.08
CA SER A 51 1.75 10.71 4.30
C SER A 51 1.84 11.11 5.78
N GLY A 52 1.55 10.19 6.68
CA GLY A 52 1.49 10.37 8.12
C GLY A 52 0.17 9.87 8.68
N ALA A 53 -0.04 10.09 9.98
CA ALA A 53 -1.25 9.63 10.67
C ALA A 53 -2.51 10.23 10.05
N ASN A 54 -3.54 9.42 9.88
CA ASN A 54 -4.87 9.83 9.46
C ASN A 54 -4.89 10.58 8.10
N SER A 55 -4.02 10.15 7.18
CA SER A 55 -3.91 10.75 5.84
C SER A 55 -4.24 9.78 4.71
N ASN A 56 -5.06 8.77 4.98
CA ASN A 56 -5.48 7.80 3.97
C ASN A 56 -6.33 8.44 2.88
N GLY A 57 -6.10 8.05 1.66
CA GLY A 57 -6.86 8.51 0.50
C GLY A 57 -7.18 7.33 -0.42
N SER A 58 -6.82 7.44 -1.69
CA SER A 58 -7.05 6.35 -2.66
C SER A 58 -5.81 5.52 -2.94
N GLN A 59 -4.64 5.93 -2.50
CA GLN A 59 -3.41 5.17 -2.76
C GLN A 59 -3.31 3.98 -1.81
N PHE A 60 -2.93 2.85 -2.38
CA PHE A 60 -2.72 1.59 -1.66
C PHE A 60 -1.49 0.90 -2.20
N PHE A 61 -1.02 -0.12 -1.49
CA PHE A 61 0.06 -0.95 -2.00
C PHE A 61 -0.21 -2.44 -1.72
N ILE A 62 0.44 -3.26 -2.51
CA ILE A 62 0.43 -4.73 -2.36
C ILE A 62 1.86 -5.16 -2.08
N THR A 63 2.08 -5.88 -1.00
CA THR A 63 3.43 -6.29 -0.58
C THR A 63 3.98 -7.43 -1.45
N PHE A 64 5.29 -7.44 -1.64
CA PHE A 64 6.00 -8.54 -2.30
C PHE A 64 6.61 -9.53 -1.30
N GLY A 65 6.52 -9.25 -0.02
CA GLY A 65 7.01 -10.08 1.07
C GLY A 65 6.67 -9.44 2.40
N PRO A 66 7.17 -10.00 3.52
CA PRO A 66 6.95 -9.39 4.83
C PRO A 66 7.56 -7.99 4.92
N LEU A 67 6.79 -7.05 5.46
CA LEU A 67 7.19 -5.65 5.70
C LEU A 67 6.76 -5.24 7.11
N GLU A 68 7.30 -5.91 8.10
CA GLU A 68 6.89 -5.75 9.51
C GLU A 68 7.11 -4.34 10.04
N GLN A 69 8.07 -3.61 9.47
CA GLN A 69 8.34 -2.21 9.83
C GLN A 69 7.16 -1.28 9.53
N LEU A 70 6.21 -1.71 8.70
CA LEU A 70 5.02 -0.93 8.36
C LEU A 70 3.82 -1.21 9.27
N ASP A 71 3.93 -2.20 10.15
CA ASP A 71 2.87 -2.53 11.09
C ASP A 71 2.63 -1.38 12.08
N ALA A 72 1.36 -1.18 12.44
CA ALA A 72 1.00 -0.20 13.45
C ALA A 72 1.32 -0.68 14.88
N PHE A 73 1.49 -1.98 15.06
CA PHE A 73 1.78 -2.60 16.34
C PHE A 73 3.17 -3.21 16.32
N ASP A 74 3.87 -3.17 17.46
CA ASP A 74 5.18 -3.79 17.60
C ASP A 74 5.05 -5.31 17.87
N GLU A 75 6.19 -5.98 18.07
CA GLU A 75 6.23 -7.42 18.33
C GLU A 75 5.57 -7.84 19.65
N ASN A 76 5.33 -6.89 20.54
CA ASN A 76 4.64 -7.11 21.81
C ASN A 76 3.17 -6.73 21.75
N ASN A 77 2.63 -6.47 20.54
CA ASN A 77 1.25 -6.07 20.29
C ASN A 77 0.88 -4.71 20.91
N ASN A 78 1.87 -3.84 21.10
CA ASN A 78 1.65 -2.48 21.54
C ASN A 78 1.56 -1.54 20.34
N LEU A 79 0.58 -0.65 20.35
CA LEU A 79 0.46 0.38 19.30
C LEU A 79 1.69 1.29 19.33
N LYS A 80 2.32 1.45 18.17
CA LYS A 80 3.45 2.36 18.00
C LYS A 80 2.99 3.83 18.10
N ASN A 81 3.94 4.74 18.23
CA ASN A 81 3.64 6.17 18.18
C ASN A 81 3.42 6.63 16.73
N CYS A 82 2.26 6.30 16.18
CA CYS A 82 1.93 6.54 14.77
C CYS A 82 1.77 8.04 14.44
N ILE A 83 1.65 8.90 15.42
CA ILE A 83 1.58 10.35 15.21
C ILE A 83 2.96 10.93 14.86
N ASN A 84 4.02 10.28 15.30
CA ASN A 84 5.38 10.71 14.99
C ASN A 84 5.67 10.47 13.50
N MET A 85 6.05 11.53 12.78
CA MET A 85 6.30 11.46 11.33
C MET A 85 7.46 10.54 10.93
N THR A 86 8.32 10.14 11.87
CA THR A 86 9.40 9.20 11.61
C THR A 86 8.98 7.74 11.80
N VAL A 87 7.75 7.50 12.27
CA VAL A 87 7.21 6.17 12.52
C VAL A 87 6.21 5.82 11.42
N SER A 88 6.42 4.70 10.75
CA SER A 88 5.51 4.21 9.71
C SER A 88 4.43 3.33 10.34
N CYS A 89 3.17 3.67 10.07
CA CYS A 89 2.01 2.88 10.46
C CYS A 89 1.04 2.87 9.27
N HIS A 90 0.78 1.69 8.73
CA HIS A 90 -0.10 1.54 7.58
C HIS A 90 -1.26 0.60 7.91
N ALA A 91 -2.46 0.98 7.45
CA ALA A 91 -3.67 0.20 7.72
C ALA A 91 -3.84 -0.93 6.72
N VAL A 92 -3.66 -2.15 7.17
CA VAL A 92 -3.93 -3.35 6.37
C VAL A 92 -5.44 -3.53 6.24
N PHE A 93 -5.93 -3.73 5.02
CA PHE A 93 -7.37 -3.90 4.78
C PHE A 93 -7.72 -5.11 3.92
N GLY A 94 -6.75 -5.83 3.40
CA GLY A 94 -7.04 -6.98 2.55
C GLY A 94 -5.82 -7.83 2.26
N LYS A 95 -6.07 -8.89 1.49
CA LYS A 95 -5.06 -9.83 1.06
C LYS A 95 -5.39 -10.34 -0.34
N VAL A 96 -4.38 -10.50 -1.17
CA VAL A 96 -4.56 -11.10 -2.49
C VAL A 96 -4.87 -12.58 -2.32
N VAL A 97 -6.02 -13.02 -2.82
CA VAL A 97 -6.43 -14.43 -2.78
C VAL A 97 -6.26 -15.11 -4.13
N ASN A 98 -6.27 -14.35 -5.22
CA ASN A 98 -6.03 -14.84 -6.59
C ASN A 98 -5.28 -13.76 -7.36
N GLY A 99 -4.35 -14.15 -8.22
CA GLY A 99 -3.66 -13.23 -9.11
C GLY A 99 -2.33 -12.71 -8.58
N MET A 100 -1.75 -13.31 -7.57
CA MET A 100 -0.44 -12.85 -7.06
C MET A 100 0.65 -12.97 -8.13
N GLU A 101 0.58 -13.95 -9.02
CA GLU A 101 1.49 -14.07 -10.16
C GLU A 101 1.39 -12.86 -11.10
N ILE A 102 0.21 -12.27 -11.21
CA ILE A 102 0.01 -11.03 -12.00
C ILE A 102 0.67 -9.86 -11.28
N VAL A 103 0.47 -9.75 -9.98
CA VAL A 103 1.09 -8.69 -9.17
C VAL A 103 2.62 -8.74 -9.29
N LYS A 104 3.19 -9.93 -9.22
CA LYS A 104 4.64 -10.13 -9.35
C LYS A 104 5.16 -9.80 -10.75
N SER A 105 4.31 -9.80 -11.76
CA SER A 105 4.68 -9.50 -13.15
C SER A 105 4.60 -8.00 -13.47
N ILE A 106 4.09 -7.17 -12.58
CA ILE A 106 3.98 -5.73 -12.79
C ILE A 106 5.38 -5.14 -12.98
N ARG A 107 5.50 -4.28 -14.02
CA ARG A 107 6.78 -3.64 -14.35
C ARG A 107 7.28 -2.79 -13.17
N LEU A 108 8.54 -2.98 -12.80
CA LEU A 108 9.19 -2.11 -11.81
C LEU A 108 9.15 -0.66 -12.30
N ARG A 109 8.92 0.25 -11.39
CA ARG A 109 8.84 1.67 -11.70
C ARG A 109 9.22 2.53 -10.51
N ASP A 110 10.15 3.43 -10.72
CA ASP A 110 10.48 4.48 -9.77
C ASP A 110 9.93 5.80 -10.35
N PRO A 111 8.92 6.42 -9.73
CA PRO A 111 8.32 7.64 -10.28
C PRO A 111 9.27 8.83 -10.32
N GLY A 112 10.38 8.78 -9.57
CA GLY A 112 11.39 9.84 -9.58
C GLY A 112 12.29 9.83 -10.81
N THR A 113 12.39 8.71 -11.52
CA THR A 113 13.34 8.53 -12.64
C THR A 113 12.70 7.97 -13.90
N ASP A 114 11.61 7.22 -13.79
CA ASP A 114 10.98 6.55 -14.92
C ASP A 114 9.94 7.47 -15.56
N THR A 115 10.14 7.77 -16.84
CA THR A 115 9.24 8.66 -17.61
C THR A 115 8.09 7.92 -18.29
N LYS A 116 8.16 6.58 -18.37
CA LYS A 116 7.08 5.79 -18.95
C LYS A 116 5.96 5.61 -17.94
N PRO A 117 4.68 5.59 -18.37
CA PRO A 117 3.57 5.31 -17.47
C PRO A 117 3.70 3.94 -16.80
N GLY A 118 3.20 3.83 -15.58
CA GLY A 118 3.10 2.56 -14.89
C GLY A 118 2.05 1.63 -15.51
N THR A 119 2.07 0.38 -15.10
CA THR A 119 1.08 -0.61 -15.53
C THR A 119 -0.32 -0.18 -15.08
N LYS A 120 -1.26 -0.19 -16.02
CA LYS A 120 -2.66 0.19 -15.73
C LYS A 120 -3.34 -0.85 -14.86
N ILE A 121 -4.16 -0.35 -13.94
CA ILE A 121 -5.08 -1.19 -13.18
C ILE A 121 -6.39 -1.27 -13.97
N LEU A 122 -6.65 -2.42 -14.56
CA LEU A 122 -7.88 -2.63 -15.35
C LEU A 122 -9.06 -2.96 -14.43
N SER A 123 -8.84 -3.84 -13.46
CA SER A 123 -9.85 -4.19 -12.47
C SER A 123 -9.20 -4.84 -11.25
N ILE A 124 -9.83 -4.63 -10.11
CA ILE A 124 -9.55 -5.36 -8.88
C ILE A 124 -10.92 -5.83 -8.37
N MET A 125 -11.06 -7.14 -8.19
CA MET A 125 -12.30 -7.71 -7.68
C MET A 125 -12.15 -7.94 -6.18
N ILE A 126 -13.05 -7.37 -5.39
CA ILE A 126 -13.02 -7.47 -3.93
C ILE A 126 -14.14 -8.41 -3.49
N SER A 127 -13.79 -9.37 -2.64
CA SER A 127 -14.74 -10.23 -1.98
C SER A 127 -14.57 -10.12 -0.46
N VAL A 128 -15.65 -10.35 0.26
CA VAL A 128 -15.65 -10.38 1.73
C VAL A 128 -15.88 -11.81 2.16
N GLU A 129 -14.99 -12.31 3.00
CA GLU A 129 -15.05 -13.69 3.50
C GLU A 129 -15.30 -13.71 5.01
#